data_006a1b25a1d62119ca1fc8a31525037d
#
_entry.id   006a1b25a1d62119ca1fc8a31525037d
#
_cell.length_a   1.000
_cell.length_b   1.000
_cell.length_c   1.000
_cell.angle_alpha   90.00
_cell.angle_beta   90.00
_cell.angle_gamma   90.00
#
_symmetry.space_group_name_H-M   'P 1'
#
loop_
_entity.id
_entity.type
_entity.pdbx_description
1 polymer ?
#
loop_
_entity_poly.entity_id
_entity_poly.type
_entity_poly.pdbx_seq_one_letter_code
_entity_poly.pdbx_strand_id
1 'polypeptide(L)'
;VVQISKKKNLSGKTFKGAISGMPNNMTGPELVKFWIEKASSAQKGADMANGYNYPQLISKFIMGAVFYNQVVDNYLDENLSAKKKPNNKPYKKGAPYTGKEHSWDEAFGYFGIPAHALALSPKQLYAIAKRKGKAVSYADKNGDGKIDLYKEMVFGPAYYAAAYDRSGKTSYAKNITKAFLDGRKLLASAKG
;
A
#
# COMPACT_ATOMS: atom_id res chain seq x y z
N VAL A 1 11.07 -16.52 8.80
CA VAL A 1 10.07 -15.62 8.17
C VAL A 1 8.67 -16.21 8.25
N VAL A 2 8.53 -17.52 8.01
CA VAL A 2 7.22 -18.22 8.10
C VAL A 2 6.58 -18.14 9.50
N GLN A 3 7.37 -17.92 10.52
CA GLN A 3 6.92 -17.87 11.92
C GLN A 3 6.36 -16.50 12.34
N ILE A 4 6.64 -15.43 11.60
CA ILE A 4 6.22 -14.06 11.95
C ILE A 4 4.71 -13.88 11.76
N SER A 5 4.11 -14.52 10.76
CA SER A 5 2.67 -14.47 10.53
C SER A 5 2.16 -15.77 9.90
N LYS A 6 1.41 -16.53 10.68
CA LYS A 6 0.72 -17.74 10.18
C LYS A 6 -0.58 -17.43 9.42
N LYS A 7 -1.15 -16.23 9.62
CA LYS A 7 -2.40 -15.77 8.99
C LYS A 7 -2.19 -14.37 8.43
N LYS A 8 -2.89 -14.03 7.34
CA LYS A 8 -2.85 -12.72 6.68
C LYS A 8 -1.43 -12.28 6.29
N ASN A 9 -0.60 -13.22 5.89
CA ASN A 9 0.76 -12.95 5.43
C ASN A 9 0.78 -12.34 4.01
N LEU A 10 1.94 -11.83 3.61
CA LEU A 10 2.12 -11.13 2.34
C LEU A 10 1.82 -12.02 1.13
N SER A 11 2.10 -13.33 1.19
CA SER A 11 1.83 -14.25 0.08
C SER A 11 0.34 -14.35 -0.23
N GLY A 12 -0.52 -14.24 0.80
CA GLY A 12 -1.97 -14.18 0.65
C GLY A 12 -2.49 -12.92 -0.03
N LYS A 13 -1.68 -11.85 -0.04
CA LYS A 13 -2.01 -10.52 -0.58
C LYS A 13 -1.35 -10.23 -1.92
N THR A 14 -0.41 -11.06 -2.34
CA THR A 14 0.32 -10.89 -3.60
C THR A 14 -0.53 -11.35 -4.77
N PHE A 15 -0.40 -10.70 -5.93
CA PHE A 15 -0.99 -11.12 -7.19
C PHE A 15 -0.75 -12.61 -7.44
N LYS A 16 -1.80 -13.36 -7.77
CA LYS A 16 -1.79 -14.83 -7.86
C LYS A 16 -1.48 -15.37 -9.25
N GLY A 17 -1.57 -14.54 -10.28
CA GLY A 17 -1.33 -14.94 -11.65
C GLY A 17 0.14 -15.28 -11.92
N ALA A 18 0.37 -16.03 -12.99
CA ALA A 18 1.71 -16.28 -13.51
C ALA A 18 2.34 -14.98 -14.03
N ILE A 19 3.62 -14.80 -13.74
CA ILE A 19 4.39 -13.63 -14.18
C ILE A 19 5.05 -13.94 -15.51
N SER A 20 4.62 -13.25 -16.55
CA SER A 20 5.15 -13.44 -17.91
C SER A 20 6.67 -13.18 -17.94
N GLY A 21 7.38 -14.04 -18.65
CA GLY A 21 8.83 -13.98 -18.79
C GLY A 21 9.63 -14.53 -17.61
N MET A 22 8.98 -15.00 -16.56
CA MET A 22 9.65 -15.66 -15.43
C MET A 22 9.77 -17.18 -15.68
N PRO A 23 10.88 -17.82 -15.22
CA PRO A 23 11.05 -19.26 -15.34
C PRO A 23 9.87 -20.03 -14.74
N ASN A 24 9.50 -21.15 -15.37
CA ASN A 24 8.46 -22.06 -14.88
C ASN A 24 7.08 -21.42 -14.64
N ASN A 25 6.76 -20.31 -15.31
CA ASN A 25 5.51 -19.58 -15.11
C ASN A 25 5.24 -19.23 -13.63
N MET A 26 6.26 -18.83 -12.89
CA MET A 26 6.15 -18.50 -11.47
C MET A 26 5.03 -17.50 -11.21
N THR A 27 4.21 -17.80 -10.20
CA THR A 27 3.23 -16.87 -9.65
C THR A 27 3.90 -15.77 -8.83
N GLY A 28 3.17 -14.70 -8.51
CA GLY A 28 3.70 -13.61 -7.70
C GLY A 28 4.33 -14.07 -6.37
N PRO A 29 3.66 -14.90 -5.55
CA PRO A 29 4.26 -15.45 -4.33
C PRO A 29 5.52 -16.29 -4.55
N GLU A 30 5.52 -17.13 -5.59
CA GLU A 30 6.66 -17.99 -5.92
C GLU A 30 7.87 -17.17 -6.37
N LEU A 31 7.65 -16.12 -7.16
CA LEU A 31 8.70 -15.22 -7.61
C LEU A 31 9.34 -14.46 -6.43
N VAL A 32 8.54 -13.96 -5.50
CA VAL A 32 9.07 -13.30 -4.29
C VAL A 32 9.90 -14.28 -3.46
N LYS A 33 9.40 -15.51 -3.27
CA LYS A 33 10.14 -16.57 -2.57
C LYS A 33 11.47 -16.88 -3.25
N PHE A 34 11.45 -17.08 -4.57
CA PHE A 34 12.65 -17.32 -5.38
C PHE A 34 13.70 -16.21 -5.20
N TRP A 35 13.30 -14.94 -5.27
CA TRP A 35 14.23 -13.83 -5.06
C TRP A 35 14.75 -13.72 -3.63
N ILE A 36 13.92 -14.06 -2.63
CA ILE A 36 14.39 -14.12 -1.22
C ILE A 36 15.47 -15.22 -1.07
N GLU A 37 15.27 -16.38 -1.66
CA GLU A 37 16.24 -17.48 -1.64
C GLU A 37 17.55 -17.06 -2.34
N LYS A 38 17.47 -16.44 -3.50
CA LYS A 38 18.62 -15.86 -4.20
C LYS A 38 19.35 -14.80 -3.37
N ALA A 39 18.60 -13.87 -2.76
CA ALA A 39 19.17 -12.84 -1.91
C ALA A 39 19.90 -13.42 -0.68
N SER A 40 19.37 -14.51 -0.09
CA SER A 40 19.95 -15.14 1.10
C SER A 40 21.28 -15.84 0.82
N SER A 41 21.49 -16.30 -0.42
CA SER A 41 22.72 -17.00 -0.86
C SER A 41 23.74 -16.08 -1.54
N ALA A 42 23.37 -14.84 -1.86
CA ALA A 42 24.21 -13.89 -2.57
C ALA A 42 24.87 -12.88 -1.62
N GLN A 43 26.10 -12.45 -1.94
CA GLN A 43 26.79 -11.43 -1.16
C GLN A 43 25.98 -10.12 -1.14
N LYS A 44 25.66 -9.63 0.06
CA LYS A 44 24.81 -8.44 0.27
C LYS A 44 23.44 -8.51 -0.47
N GLY A 45 22.97 -9.73 -0.78
CA GLY A 45 21.71 -9.95 -1.46
C GLY A 45 21.71 -9.65 -2.95
N ALA A 46 22.89 -9.54 -3.60
CA ALA A 46 23.01 -9.18 -5.00
C ALA A 46 23.93 -10.16 -5.76
N ASP A 47 23.55 -10.49 -6.99
CA ASP A 47 24.40 -11.17 -7.97
C ASP A 47 25.00 -10.11 -8.89
N MET A 48 26.19 -9.64 -8.52
CA MET A 48 26.86 -8.56 -9.25
C MET A 48 27.37 -9.02 -10.62
N ALA A 49 27.64 -10.30 -10.81
CA ALA A 49 28.13 -10.84 -12.08
C ALA A 49 27.04 -10.76 -13.16
N ASN A 50 25.79 -10.99 -12.78
CA ASN A 50 24.64 -10.95 -13.68
C ASN A 50 23.78 -9.67 -13.50
N GLY A 51 24.18 -8.74 -12.64
CA GLY A 51 23.51 -7.46 -12.45
C GLY A 51 22.19 -7.52 -11.65
N TYR A 52 21.93 -8.59 -10.91
CA TYR A 52 20.70 -8.74 -10.13
C TYR A 52 20.84 -8.21 -8.71
N ASN A 53 20.08 -7.17 -8.38
CA ASN A 53 19.91 -6.69 -6.99
C ASN A 53 18.56 -7.22 -6.47
N TYR A 54 18.57 -8.40 -5.85
CA TYR A 54 17.35 -9.07 -5.40
C TYR A 54 16.52 -8.27 -4.37
N PRO A 55 17.11 -7.58 -3.36
CA PRO A 55 16.34 -6.69 -2.49
C PRO A 55 15.58 -5.59 -3.25
N GLN A 56 16.18 -5.01 -4.28
CA GLN A 56 15.52 -4.02 -5.12
C GLN A 56 14.41 -4.63 -5.98
N LEU A 57 14.67 -5.79 -6.57
CA LEU A 57 13.65 -6.51 -7.36
C LEU A 57 12.43 -6.83 -6.51
N ILE A 58 12.62 -7.40 -5.32
CA ILE A 58 11.54 -7.70 -4.37
C ILE A 58 10.77 -6.42 -4.03
N SER A 59 11.48 -5.37 -3.63
CA SER A 59 10.86 -4.10 -3.22
C SER A 59 10.01 -3.48 -4.33
N LYS A 60 10.52 -3.48 -5.57
CA LYS A 60 9.80 -2.93 -6.72
C LYS A 60 8.62 -3.79 -7.15
N PHE A 61 8.79 -5.09 -7.16
CA PHE A 61 7.73 -6.02 -7.52
C PHE A 61 6.55 -5.96 -6.54
N ILE A 62 6.82 -5.96 -5.23
CA ILE A 62 5.78 -5.87 -4.19
C ILE A 62 4.95 -4.59 -4.35
N MET A 63 5.51 -3.50 -4.84
CA MET A 63 4.78 -2.26 -5.07
C MET A 63 3.60 -2.46 -6.04
N GLY A 64 3.80 -3.20 -7.13
CA GLY A 64 2.72 -3.58 -8.04
C GLY A 64 1.92 -4.78 -7.55
N ALA A 65 2.62 -5.89 -7.30
CA ALA A 65 1.99 -7.18 -7.03
C ALA A 65 1.24 -7.28 -5.69
N VAL A 66 1.51 -6.39 -4.75
CA VAL A 66 0.76 -6.31 -3.49
C VAL A 66 -0.02 -5.01 -3.41
N PHE A 67 0.67 -3.86 -3.31
CA PHE A 67 -0.03 -2.60 -2.98
C PHE A 67 -1.00 -2.18 -4.09
N TYR A 68 -0.53 -2.08 -5.33
CA TYR A 68 -1.39 -1.68 -6.45
C TYR A 68 -2.51 -2.71 -6.68
N ASN A 69 -2.17 -4.00 -6.69
CA ASN A 69 -3.13 -5.08 -6.87
C ASN A 69 -4.23 -5.07 -5.79
N GLN A 70 -3.87 -4.83 -4.52
CA GLN A 70 -4.87 -4.73 -3.46
C GLN A 70 -5.74 -3.48 -3.60
N VAL A 71 -5.14 -2.31 -3.89
CA VAL A 71 -5.91 -1.07 -4.05
C VAL A 71 -6.89 -1.19 -5.19
N VAL A 72 -6.41 -1.45 -6.40
CA VAL A 72 -7.19 -1.28 -7.63
C VAL A 72 -8.00 -2.53 -7.93
N ASP A 73 -7.34 -3.69 -8.04
CA ASP A 73 -7.94 -4.92 -8.50
C ASP A 73 -8.85 -5.55 -7.44
N ASN A 74 -8.37 -5.65 -6.19
CA ASN A 74 -9.12 -6.32 -5.14
C ASN A 74 -10.19 -5.41 -4.49
N TYR A 75 -9.81 -4.24 -3.98
CA TYR A 75 -10.71 -3.44 -3.14
C TYR A 75 -11.56 -2.42 -3.91
N LEU A 76 -11.02 -1.79 -4.96
CA LEU A 76 -11.76 -0.78 -5.73
C LEU A 76 -12.53 -1.36 -6.93
N ASP A 77 -12.20 -2.54 -7.40
CA ASP A 77 -12.92 -3.20 -8.48
C ASP A 77 -13.76 -4.36 -7.96
N GLU A 78 -13.15 -5.51 -7.70
CA GLU A 78 -13.90 -6.74 -7.37
C GLU A 78 -14.77 -6.61 -6.13
N ASN A 79 -14.27 -5.95 -5.08
CA ASN A 79 -14.97 -5.84 -3.80
C ASN A 79 -15.91 -4.62 -3.69
N LEU A 80 -15.96 -3.72 -4.66
CA LEU A 80 -16.94 -2.62 -4.65
C LEU A 80 -18.28 -2.96 -5.32
N SER A 81 -18.39 -4.12 -5.94
CA SER A 81 -19.67 -4.52 -6.54
C SER A 81 -20.79 -4.58 -5.50
N ALA A 82 -22.01 -4.17 -5.89
CA ALA A 82 -23.18 -4.19 -5.00
C ALA A 82 -23.48 -5.61 -4.47
N LYS A 83 -23.21 -6.64 -5.27
CA LYS A 83 -23.39 -8.04 -4.89
C LYS A 83 -22.42 -8.48 -3.78
N LYS A 84 -21.14 -8.10 -3.87
CA LYS A 84 -20.12 -8.50 -2.90
C LYS A 84 -20.13 -7.64 -1.64
N LYS A 85 -20.32 -6.34 -1.80
CA LYS A 85 -20.26 -5.36 -0.72
C LYS A 85 -21.43 -4.38 -0.81
N PRO A 86 -22.60 -4.76 -0.30
CA PRO A 86 -23.76 -3.86 -0.27
C PRO A 86 -23.50 -2.65 0.63
N ASN A 87 -24.11 -1.51 0.29
CA ASN A 87 -23.96 -0.26 1.04
C ASN A 87 -25.13 0.04 1.99
N ASN A 88 -26.06 -0.88 2.14
CA ASN A 88 -27.32 -0.70 2.88
C ASN A 88 -27.37 -1.44 4.24
N LYS A 89 -26.29 -2.08 4.63
CA LYS A 89 -26.21 -2.78 5.92
C LYS A 89 -24.82 -2.69 6.54
N PRO A 90 -24.71 -2.76 7.86
CA PRO A 90 -23.43 -2.78 8.56
C PRO A 90 -22.50 -3.89 8.06
N TYR A 91 -21.20 -3.62 8.02
CA TYR A 91 -20.17 -4.61 7.69
C TYR A 91 -20.22 -5.86 8.56
N LYS A 92 -20.46 -5.64 9.84
CA LYS A 92 -20.73 -6.68 10.85
C LYS A 92 -21.62 -6.11 11.95
N LYS A 93 -22.22 -6.96 12.78
CA LYS A 93 -23.07 -6.52 13.90
C LYS A 93 -22.36 -5.45 14.74
N GLY A 94 -23.00 -4.30 14.91
CA GLY A 94 -22.49 -3.17 15.68
C GLY A 94 -21.45 -2.27 14.99
N ALA A 95 -21.06 -2.56 13.72
CA ALA A 95 -20.16 -1.67 12.98
C ALA A 95 -20.90 -0.40 12.54
N PRO A 96 -20.31 0.80 12.68
CA PRO A 96 -20.92 2.05 12.23
C PRO A 96 -20.73 2.31 10.72
N TYR A 97 -20.14 1.38 9.98
CA TYR A 97 -19.84 1.46 8.55
C TYR A 97 -20.32 0.20 7.81
N THR A 98 -20.52 0.34 6.51
CA THR A 98 -20.99 -0.74 5.62
C THR A 98 -19.81 -1.58 5.11
N GLY A 99 -20.13 -2.72 4.45
CA GLY A 99 -19.13 -3.54 3.79
C GLY A 99 -18.41 -2.81 2.65
N LYS A 100 -19.10 -1.92 1.95
CA LYS A 100 -18.54 -1.10 0.87
C LYS A 100 -17.62 -0.02 1.41
N GLU A 101 -18.02 0.68 2.45
CA GLU A 101 -17.18 1.65 3.16
C GLU A 101 -15.91 1.00 3.70
N HIS A 102 -16.01 -0.19 4.28
CA HIS A 102 -14.85 -0.95 4.75
C HIS A 102 -13.88 -1.31 3.63
N SER A 103 -14.41 -1.77 2.47
CA SER A 103 -13.56 -2.08 1.30
C SER A 103 -12.81 -0.84 0.79
N TRP A 104 -13.49 0.30 0.75
CA TRP A 104 -12.89 1.57 0.38
C TRP A 104 -11.77 2.01 1.33
N ASP A 105 -12.02 1.90 2.62
CA ASP A 105 -11.06 2.26 3.67
C ASP A 105 -9.82 1.34 3.64
N GLU A 106 -10.00 0.05 3.31
CA GLU A 106 -8.88 -0.87 3.10
C GLU A 106 -8.04 -0.49 1.87
N ALA A 107 -8.66 -0.07 0.77
CA ALA A 107 -7.94 0.44 -0.40
C ALA A 107 -7.09 1.67 -0.04
N PHE A 108 -7.67 2.61 0.71
CA PHE A 108 -6.93 3.77 1.21
C PHE A 108 -5.73 3.36 2.08
N GLY A 109 -5.90 2.37 2.95
CA GLY A 109 -4.81 1.82 3.75
C GLY A 109 -3.65 1.27 2.92
N TYR A 110 -3.94 0.57 1.82
CA TYR A 110 -2.91 0.07 0.89
C TYR A 110 -2.27 1.18 0.04
N PHE A 111 -2.93 2.30 -0.19
CA PHE A 111 -2.28 3.46 -0.79
C PHE A 111 -1.16 3.99 0.11
N GLY A 112 -1.33 3.93 1.42
CA GLY A 112 -0.25 4.13 2.39
C GLY A 112 0.04 5.59 2.73
N ILE A 113 -1.00 6.40 2.90
CA ILE A 113 -0.88 7.81 3.28
C ILE A 113 -1.67 8.09 4.57
N PRO A 114 -1.18 8.94 5.48
CA PRO A 114 -1.91 9.28 6.68
C PRO A 114 -3.13 10.17 6.40
N ALA A 115 -4.17 10.07 7.22
CA ALA A 115 -5.43 10.81 7.05
C ALA A 115 -5.24 12.34 7.04
N HIS A 116 -4.22 12.86 7.72
CA HIS A 116 -3.89 14.29 7.74
C HIS A 116 -2.98 14.76 6.59
N ALA A 117 -2.72 13.90 5.61
CA ALA A 117 -1.78 14.17 4.50
C ALA A 117 -2.07 15.44 3.70
N LEU A 118 -3.33 15.86 3.60
CA LEU A 118 -3.69 17.09 2.88
C LEU A 118 -3.14 18.36 3.53
N ALA A 119 -2.78 18.32 4.81
CA ALA A 119 -2.11 19.40 5.53
C ALA A 119 -0.58 19.41 5.32
N LEU A 120 -0.04 18.38 4.66
CA LEU A 120 1.39 18.20 4.48
C LEU A 120 1.81 18.51 3.03
N SER A 121 2.96 19.16 2.87
CA SER A 121 3.57 19.34 1.57
C SER A 121 4.17 18.02 1.04
N PRO A 122 4.37 17.88 -0.28
CA PRO A 122 5.03 16.72 -0.87
C PRO A 122 6.43 16.44 -0.28
N LYS A 123 7.18 17.49 0.06
CA LYS A 123 8.49 17.37 0.71
C LYS A 123 8.39 16.76 2.10
N GLN A 124 7.37 17.14 2.88
CA GLN A 124 7.11 16.59 4.20
C GLN A 124 6.65 15.12 4.11
N LEU A 125 5.71 14.79 3.24
CA LEU A 125 5.29 13.41 2.97
C LEU A 125 6.47 12.52 2.58
N TYR A 126 7.34 13.01 1.71
CA TYR A 126 8.54 12.27 1.32
C TYR A 126 9.54 12.09 2.47
N ALA A 127 9.71 13.12 3.33
CA ALA A 127 10.57 13.04 4.51
C ALA A 127 10.06 11.96 5.48
N ILE A 128 8.75 11.90 5.72
CA ILE A 128 8.10 10.86 6.54
C ILE A 128 8.39 9.47 5.95
N ALA A 129 8.16 9.27 4.66
CA ALA A 129 8.40 7.99 3.98
C ALA A 129 9.87 7.54 4.10
N LYS A 130 10.81 8.48 4.05
CA LYS A 130 12.25 8.23 4.21
C LYS A 130 12.71 8.16 5.65
N ARG A 131 11.88 8.56 6.61
CA ARG A 131 12.24 8.68 8.04
C ARG A 131 13.50 9.53 8.23
N LYS A 132 13.58 10.67 7.55
CA LYS A 132 14.74 11.57 7.53
C LYS A 132 14.41 12.98 7.97
N GLY A 133 15.39 13.68 8.52
CA GLY A 133 15.26 15.07 8.96
C GLY A 133 14.15 15.23 10.00
N LYS A 134 13.23 16.15 9.77
CA LYS A 134 12.10 16.45 10.64
C LYS A 134 10.90 15.50 10.46
N ALA A 135 11.12 14.26 9.99
CA ALA A 135 10.04 13.31 9.69
C ALA A 135 9.07 13.11 10.86
N VAL A 136 9.59 12.94 12.07
CA VAL A 136 8.75 12.79 13.27
C VAL A 136 7.87 14.03 13.47
N SER A 137 8.43 15.24 13.46
CA SER A 137 7.64 16.47 13.66
C SER A 137 6.58 16.73 12.60
N TYR A 138 6.71 16.14 11.42
CA TYR A 138 5.69 16.22 10.37
C TYR A 138 4.60 15.14 10.50
N ALA A 139 5.00 13.95 10.93
CA ALA A 139 4.11 12.79 11.02
C ALA A 139 3.33 12.77 12.33
N ASP A 140 4.00 13.06 13.44
CA ASP A 140 3.49 12.98 14.81
C ASP A 140 2.30 13.92 14.99
N LYS A 141 1.10 13.36 14.88
CA LYS A 141 -0.16 14.08 15.02
C LYS A 141 -0.69 14.02 16.46
N ASN A 142 -0.29 13.02 17.23
CA ASN A 142 -0.74 12.81 18.59
C ASN A 142 0.22 13.41 19.65
N GLY A 143 1.42 13.86 19.22
CA GLY A 143 2.40 14.52 20.10
C GLY A 143 3.22 13.55 20.97
N ASP A 144 3.31 12.27 20.61
CA ASP A 144 4.02 11.26 21.40
C ASP A 144 5.53 11.16 21.07
N GLY A 145 6.01 11.95 20.12
CA GLY A 145 7.41 12.00 19.69
C GLY A 145 7.82 10.85 18.77
N LYS A 146 6.86 10.10 18.21
CA LYS A 146 7.10 8.95 17.35
C LYS A 146 6.30 9.04 16.05
N ILE A 147 6.53 8.11 15.13
CA ILE A 147 5.69 7.91 13.95
C ILE A 147 4.90 6.62 14.17
N ASP A 148 3.60 6.74 14.39
CA ASP A 148 2.70 5.58 14.42
C ASP A 148 2.60 4.96 13.03
N LEU A 149 3.03 3.70 12.91
CA LEU A 149 3.05 2.98 11.64
C LEU A 149 1.65 2.75 11.04
N TYR A 150 0.61 2.80 11.86
CA TYR A 150 -0.78 2.58 11.42
C TYR A 150 -1.50 3.85 10.99
N LYS A 151 -1.08 5.03 11.49
CA LYS A 151 -1.85 6.28 11.32
C LYS A 151 -1.05 7.44 10.74
N GLU A 152 0.28 7.41 10.86
CA GLU A 152 1.15 8.57 10.60
C GLU A 152 2.22 8.29 9.54
N MET A 153 2.39 7.02 9.14
CA MET A 153 3.40 6.62 8.18
C MET A 153 2.98 6.90 6.75
N VAL A 154 3.96 7.24 5.91
CA VAL A 154 3.83 7.26 4.44
C VAL A 154 4.63 6.09 3.88
N PHE A 155 3.97 5.22 3.11
CA PHE A 155 4.60 4.02 2.52
C PHE A 155 3.92 3.64 1.20
N GLY A 156 4.29 2.50 0.61
CA GLY A 156 3.62 1.96 -0.56
C GLY A 156 3.58 2.94 -1.74
N PRO A 157 2.48 2.99 -2.49
CA PRO A 157 2.30 3.91 -3.62
C PRO A 157 2.40 5.38 -3.22
N ALA A 158 1.97 5.75 -2.00
CA ALA A 158 2.04 7.14 -1.53
C ALA A 158 3.47 7.68 -1.42
N TYR A 159 4.45 6.80 -1.12
CA TYR A 159 5.86 7.19 -1.16
C TYR A 159 6.28 7.67 -2.54
N TYR A 160 5.89 6.94 -3.59
CA TYR A 160 6.23 7.33 -4.97
C TYR A 160 5.48 8.58 -5.40
N ALA A 161 4.19 8.69 -5.09
CA ALA A 161 3.41 9.90 -5.34
C ALA A 161 4.11 11.13 -4.72
N ALA A 162 4.46 11.07 -3.44
CA ALA A 162 5.18 12.14 -2.77
C ALA A 162 6.57 12.41 -3.38
N ALA A 163 7.28 11.36 -3.83
CA ALA A 163 8.59 11.49 -4.46
C ALA A 163 8.52 12.28 -5.79
N TYR A 164 7.53 12.00 -6.62
CA TYR A 164 7.31 12.74 -7.87
C TYR A 164 6.84 14.17 -7.62
N ASP A 165 5.91 14.34 -6.67
CA ASP A 165 5.31 15.65 -6.37
C ASP A 165 6.32 16.66 -5.79
N ARG A 166 7.48 16.21 -5.27
CA ARG A 166 8.53 17.11 -4.74
C ARG A 166 9.02 18.16 -5.73
N SER A 167 8.97 17.85 -7.01
CA SER A 167 9.39 18.78 -8.06
C SER A 167 8.40 19.94 -8.27
N GLY A 168 7.18 19.83 -7.74
CA GLY A 168 6.07 20.76 -7.98
C GLY A 168 5.41 20.62 -9.37
N LYS A 169 5.86 19.66 -10.18
CA LYS A 169 5.28 19.41 -11.52
C LYS A 169 4.06 18.51 -11.51
N THR A 170 3.83 17.79 -10.41
CA THR A 170 2.71 16.88 -10.22
C THR A 170 2.07 17.09 -8.86
N SER A 171 0.86 16.53 -8.66
CA SER A 171 0.08 16.60 -7.41
C SER A 171 -0.59 15.25 -7.11
N TYR A 172 0.07 14.15 -7.41
CA TYR A 172 -0.49 12.80 -7.27
C TYR A 172 -0.93 12.48 -5.84
N ALA A 173 -0.08 12.71 -4.84
CA ALA A 173 -0.39 12.42 -3.45
C ALA A 173 -1.65 13.17 -3.00
N LYS A 174 -1.74 14.47 -3.29
CA LYS A 174 -2.89 15.31 -2.95
C LYS A 174 -4.15 14.86 -3.69
N ASN A 175 -4.07 14.65 -5.00
CA ASN A 175 -5.22 14.32 -5.83
C ASN A 175 -5.80 12.95 -5.47
N ILE A 176 -4.94 11.95 -5.28
CA ILE A 176 -5.38 10.59 -4.88
C ILE A 176 -5.99 10.63 -3.48
N THR A 177 -5.35 11.30 -2.52
CA THR A 177 -5.90 11.45 -1.16
C THR A 177 -7.26 12.13 -1.18
N LYS A 178 -7.39 13.22 -1.96
CA LYS A 178 -8.67 13.92 -2.10
C LYS A 178 -9.74 13.02 -2.72
N ALA A 179 -9.42 12.27 -3.77
CA ALA A 179 -10.34 11.34 -4.41
C ALA A 179 -10.83 10.25 -3.43
N PHE A 180 -9.93 9.70 -2.59
CA PHE A 180 -10.33 8.76 -1.54
C PHE A 180 -11.29 9.40 -0.51
N LEU A 181 -11.02 10.61 -0.05
CA LEU A 181 -11.87 11.30 0.91
C LEU A 181 -13.23 11.66 0.33
N ASP A 182 -13.27 12.16 -0.91
CA ASP A 182 -14.52 12.53 -1.58
C ASP A 182 -15.36 11.26 -1.90
N GLY A 183 -14.73 10.20 -2.39
CA GLY A 183 -15.41 8.92 -2.62
C GLY A 183 -15.95 8.31 -1.32
N ARG A 184 -15.20 8.43 -0.20
CA ARG A 184 -15.69 7.96 1.11
C ARG A 184 -16.93 8.71 1.58
N LYS A 185 -16.98 10.03 1.34
CA LYS A 185 -18.17 10.85 1.63
C LYS A 185 -19.37 10.43 0.78
N LEU A 186 -19.14 10.20 -0.52
CA LEU A 186 -20.20 9.70 -1.42
C LEU A 186 -20.75 8.36 -0.95
N LEU A 187 -19.89 7.42 -0.56
CA LEU A 187 -20.34 6.13 -0.02
C LEU A 187 -21.12 6.28 1.28
N ALA A 188 -20.75 7.21 2.15
CA ALA A 188 -21.46 7.46 3.40
C ALA A 188 -22.85 8.10 3.16
N SER A 189 -23.03 8.88 2.08
CA SER A 189 -24.31 9.52 1.74
C SER A 189 -25.21 8.63 0.88
N ALA A 190 -24.65 7.77 0.05
CA ALA A 190 -25.39 6.88 -0.87
C ALA A 190 -25.72 5.54 -0.21
N LYS A 191 -26.45 5.57 0.90
CA LYS A 191 -26.93 4.35 1.57
C LYS A 191 -28.17 3.80 0.87
N GLY A 192 -27.94 2.86 -0.07
CA GLY A 192 -28.99 2.21 -0.82
C GLY A 192 -28.46 1.08 -1.68
#